data_b7d0a9338a26b07507448eaab8ce5f6f
#
_entry.id   b7d0a9338a26b07507448eaab8ce5f6f
#
_cell.length_a   1.000
_cell.length_b   1.000
_cell.length_c   1.000
_cell.angle_alpha   90.00
_cell.angle_beta   90.00
_cell.angle_gamma   90.00
#
_symmetry.space_group_name_H-M   'P 1'
#
loop_
_entity.id
_entity.type
_entity.pdbx_description
1 polymer ?
#
loop_
_entity_poly.entity_id
_entity_poly.type
_entity_poly.pdbx_seq_one_letter_code
_entity_poly.pdbx_strand_id
1 'polypeptide(L)'
;MNWLSQIAAVTWFGVCTIPRRKGSAIVATAGIAGVVVVFVGVLSIAQGFRRAVTSTGRDDIAIVLREGANNEMSSGLGRDGARIVKDAPGVARENGAAVASAELFVIIDVPKRSTGTDANVPFRGVEAVAPTVRGNVTITQGRMFEPGRNEVIAGVAAAREFAGLLPEDADDAADYSKE
;
A
#
# COMPACT_ATOMS: atom_id res chain seq x y z
N MET A 1 3.65 -6.76 -60.89
CA MET A 1 4.70 -6.29 -59.91
C MET A 1 4.07 -6.29 -58.52
N ASN A 2 4.62 -7.08 -57.62
CA ASN A 2 3.99 -7.26 -56.31
C ASN A 2 4.24 -6.04 -55.42
N TRP A 3 3.19 -5.40 -54.99
CA TRP A 3 3.22 -4.25 -54.07
C TRP A 3 4.15 -4.48 -52.85
N LEU A 4 4.15 -5.68 -52.29
CA LEU A 4 5.05 -6.09 -51.20
C LEU A 4 6.54 -5.99 -51.54
N SER A 5 6.93 -6.36 -52.78
CA SER A 5 8.33 -6.27 -53.22
C SER A 5 8.80 -4.80 -53.38
N GLN A 6 7.90 -3.91 -53.77
CA GLN A 6 8.21 -2.49 -53.87
C GLN A 6 8.41 -1.87 -52.48
N ILE A 7 7.53 -2.20 -51.52
CA ILE A 7 7.69 -1.73 -50.11
C ILE A 7 9.01 -2.26 -49.55
N ALA A 8 9.33 -3.55 -49.74
CA ALA A 8 10.58 -4.13 -49.23
C ALA A 8 11.81 -3.44 -49.83
N ALA A 9 11.81 -3.17 -51.15
CA ALA A 9 12.90 -2.52 -51.83
C ALA A 9 13.11 -1.06 -51.33
N VAL A 10 12.03 -0.29 -51.19
CA VAL A 10 12.09 1.11 -50.68
C VAL A 10 12.55 1.14 -49.25
N THR A 11 12.04 0.23 -48.40
CA THR A 11 12.46 0.14 -46.98
C THR A 11 13.93 -0.23 -46.86
N TRP A 12 14.40 -1.21 -47.66
CA TRP A 12 15.80 -1.60 -47.69
C TRP A 12 16.73 -0.43 -48.12
N PHE A 13 16.35 0.29 -49.18
CA PHE A 13 17.10 1.46 -49.61
C PHE A 13 17.13 2.54 -48.53
N GLY A 14 16.03 2.79 -47.84
CA GLY A 14 15.95 3.70 -46.69
C GLY A 14 16.91 3.30 -45.55
N VAL A 15 16.94 2.01 -45.20
CA VAL A 15 17.83 1.49 -44.15
C VAL A 15 19.31 1.62 -44.56
N CYS A 16 19.65 1.35 -45.81
CA CYS A 16 21.04 1.46 -46.30
C CYS A 16 21.57 2.92 -46.34
N THR A 17 20.67 3.91 -46.35
CA THR A 17 21.07 5.34 -46.33
C THR A 17 21.29 5.90 -44.93
N ILE A 18 20.83 5.22 -43.87
CA ILE A 18 20.99 5.64 -42.44
C ILE A 18 22.46 5.92 -42.10
N PRO A 19 23.44 5.07 -42.42
CA PRO A 19 24.84 5.32 -42.09
C PRO A 19 25.43 6.60 -42.69
N ARG A 20 24.88 7.06 -43.79
CA ARG A 20 25.31 8.32 -44.47
C ARG A 20 24.74 9.58 -43.82
N ARG A 21 23.65 9.44 -43.01
CA ARG A 21 22.96 10.53 -42.31
C ARG A 21 22.95 10.31 -40.81
N LYS A 22 24.08 9.91 -40.24
CA LYS A 22 24.19 9.56 -38.80
C LYS A 22 23.66 10.65 -37.86
N GLY A 23 23.97 11.91 -38.13
CA GLY A 23 23.50 13.02 -37.30
C GLY A 23 21.98 13.13 -37.24
N SER A 24 21.32 13.10 -38.41
CA SER A 24 19.86 13.18 -38.48
C SER A 24 19.19 11.95 -37.86
N ALA A 25 19.77 10.76 -38.05
CA ALA A 25 19.25 9.52 -37.46
C ALA A 25 19.36 9.54 -35.92
N ILE A 26 20.48 10.01 -35.37
CA ILE A 26 20.69 10.14 -33.91
C ILE A 26 19.66 11.10 -33.31
N VAL A 27 19.48 12.28 -33.93
CA VAL A 27 18.52 13.29 -33.42
C VAL A 27 17.10 12.73 -33.43
N ALA A 28 16.68 12.08 -34.52
CA ALA A 28 15.37 11.47 -34.63
C ALA A 28 15.17 10.37 -33.59
N THR A 29 16.16 9.52 -33.40
CA THR A 29 16.11 8.42 -32.40
C THR A 29 16.06 9.00 -30.98
N ALA A 30 16.87 10.00 -30.66
CA ALA A 30 16.85 10.66 -29.36
C ALA A 30 15.51 11.33 -29.08
N GLY A 31 14.93 12.01 -30.09
CA GLY A 31 13.62 12.61 -29.97
C GLY A 31 12.50 11.59 -29.67
N ILE A 32 12.47 10.49 -30.45
CA ILE A 32 11.49 9.42 -30.21
C ILE A 32 11.73 8.75 -28.85
N ALA A 33 12.97 8.46 -28.50
CA ALA A 33 13.32 7.88 -27.20
C ALA A 33 12.88 8.78 -26.04
N GLY A 34 13.08 10.10 -26.16
CA GLY A 34 12.61 11.07 -25.16
C GLY A 34 11.10 11.02 -24.96
N VAL A 35 10.33 11.01 -26.06
CA VAL A 35 8.87 10.89 -25.97
C VAL A 35 8.43 9.59 -25.34
N VAL A 36 9.06 8.46 -25.71
CA VAL A 36 8.75 7.13 -25.14
C VAL A 36 9.07 7.11 -23.64
N VAL A 37 10.22 7.64 -23.21
CA VAL A 37 10.59 7.70 -21.79
C VAL A 37 9.57 8.49 -20.97
N VAL A 38 9.16 9.66 -21.45
CA VAL A 38 8.13 10.46 -20.77
C VAL A 38 6.81 9.71 -20.69
N PHE A 39 6.37 9.10 -21.79
CA PHE A 39 5.12 8.35 -21.84
C PHE A 39 5.12 7.15 -20.89
N VAL A 40 6.21 6.36 -20.90
CA VAL A 40 6.39 5.23 -19.98
C VAL A 40 6.44 5.69 -18.52
N GLY A 41 7.12 6.81 -18.25
CA GLY A 41 7.19 7.41 -16.91
C GLY A 41 5.80 7.78 -16.38
N VAL A 42 4.99 8.47 -17.17
CA VAL A 42 3.62 8.86 -16.78
C VAL A 42 2.73 7.63 -16.54
N LEU A 43 2.80 6.63 -17.44
CA LEU A 43 2.03 5.40 -17.28
C LEU A 43 2.46 4.59 -16.05
N SER A 44 3.76 4.58 -15.73
CA SER A 44 4.30 3.89 -14.55
C SER A 44 3.80 4.54 -13.26
N ILE A 45 3.75 5.87 -13.19
CA ILE A 45 3.19 6.60 -12.05
C ILE A 45 1.71 6.27 -11.90
N ALA A 46 0.93 6.33 -12.99
CA ALA A 46 -0.50 6.02 -12.97
C ALA A 46 -0.77 4.58 -12.50
N GLN A 47 0.02 3.60 -12.97
CA GLN A 47 -0.10 2.21 -12.54
C GLN A 47 0.34 2.01 -11.09
N GLY A 48 1.41 2.68 -10.65
CA GLY A 48 1.87 2.65 -9.26
C GLY A 48 0.80 3.18 -8.31
N PHE A 49 0.20 4.32 -8.64
CA PHE A 49 -0.90 4.89 -7.88
C PHE A 49 -2.13 3.96 -7.82
N ARG A 50 -2.54 3.42 -8.97
CA ARG A 50 -3.65 2.46 -9.04
C ARG A 50 -3.37 1.23 -8.16
N ARG A 51 -2.18 0.67 -8.21
CA ARG A 51 -1.80 -0.48 -7.35
C ARG A 51 -1.84 -0.11 -5.87
N ALA A 52 -1.31 1.05 -5.49
CA ALA A 52 -1.33 1.53 -4.12
C ALA A 52 -2.77 1.64 -3.58
N VAL A 53 -3.68 2.22 -4.36
CA VAL A 53 -5.09 2.35 -3.97
C VAL A 53 -5.82 1.00 -3.91
N THR A 54 -5.60 0.12 -4.90
CA THR A 54 -6.31 -1.17 -4.94
C THR A 54 -5.73 -2.22 -4.00
N SER A 55 -4.44 -2.14 -3.63
CA SER A 55 -3.83 -3.07 -2.69
C SER A 55 -4.27 -2.85 -1.23
N THR A 56 -4.83 -1.68 -0.93
CA THR A 56 -5.25 -1.30 0.42
C THR A 56 -6.69 -1.74 0.72
N GLY A 57 -7.48 -2.03 -0.31
CA GLY A 57 -8.87 -2.43 -0.19
C GLY A 57 -9.11 -3.89 -0.59
N ARG A 58 -10.12 -4.50 0.01
CA ARG A 58 -10.69 -5.78 -0.40
C ARG A 58 -12.17 -5.56 -0.72
N ASP A 59 -12.67 -6.24 -1.74
CA ASP A 59 -14.07 -6.09 -2.20
C ASP A 59 -15.09 -6.66 -1.20
N ASP A 60 -14.63 -7.49 -0.26
CA ASP A 60 -15.44 -8.14 0.77
C ASP A 60 -15.36 -7.45 2.14
N ILE A 61 -14.65 -6.32 2.26
CA ILE A 61 -14.51 -5.56 3.51
C ILE A 61 -15.06 -4.15 3.33
N ALA A 62 -15.90 -3.72 4.26
CA ALA A 62 -16.39 -2.36 4.32
C ALA A 62 -16.01 -1.70 5.65
N ILE A 63 -15.65 -0.44 5.60
CA ILE A 63 -15.49 0.41 6.78
C ILE A 63 -16.81 1.15 6.98
N VAL A 64 -17.46 0.93 8.12
CA VAL A 64 -18.70 1.60 8.49
C VAL A 64 -18.40 2.79 9.38
N LEU A 65 -18.75 3.97 8.93
CA LEU A 65 -18.58 5.22 9.65
C LEU A 65 -19.94 5.77 10.09
N ARG A 66 -19.93 6.65 11.09
CA ARG A 66 -21.13 7.40 11.48
C ARG A 66 -21.59 8.27 10.30
N GLU A 67 -22.89 8.45 10.18
CA GLU A 67 -23.47 9.35 9.18
C GLU A 67 -22.86 10.77 9.27
N GLY A 68 -22.48 11.32 8.13
CA GLY A 68 -21.80 12.61 8.01
C GLY A 68 -20.30 12.59 8.28
N ALA A 69 -19.72 11.47 8.72
CA ALA A 69 -18.27 11.34 8.84
C ALA A 69 -17.65 10.97 7.48
N ASN A 70 -16.57 11.65 7.11
CA ASN A 70 -15.83 11.41 5.87
C ASN A 70 -14.50 10.69 6.09
N ASN A 71 -14.14 10.44 7.34
CA ASN A 71 -12.93 9.71 7.74
C ASN A 71 -13.13 9.05 9.11
N GLU A 72 -12.22 8.14 9.47
CA GLU A 72 -12.30 7.37 10.72
C GLU A 72 -12.16 8.25 11.97
N MET A 73 -11.31 9.30 11.92
CA MET A 73 -11.09 10.19 13.06
C MET A 73 -12.31 11.03 13.41
N SER A 74 -13.15 11.36 12.43
CA SER A 74 -14.39 12.12 12.64
C SER A 74 -15.60 11.23 12.95
N SER A 75 -15.43 9.91 12.90
CA SER A 75 -16.49 8.94 13.10
C SER A 75 -16.53 8.44 14.53
N GLY A 76 -17.39 9.03 15.35
CA GLY A 76 -17.71 8.49 16.69
C GLY A 76 -18.91 7.53 16.61
N LEU A 77 -18.67 6.24 16.48
CA LEU A 77 -19.73 5.22 16.56
C LEU A 77 -19.73 4.63 17.97
N GLY A 78 -20.82 4.84 18.71
CA GLY A 78 -20.97 4.30 20.07
C GLY A 78 -21.09 2.77 20.07
N ARG A 79 -20.95 2.14 21.24
CA ARG A 79 -21.04 0.68 21.41
C ARG A 79 -22.33 0.08 20.85
N ASP A 80 -23.46 0.75 21.06
CA ASP A 80 -24.76 0.29 20.58
C ASP A 80 -24.83 0.34 19.05
N GLY A 81 -24.29 1.40 18.42
CA GLY A 81 -24.18 1.49 16.97
C GLY A 81 -23.28 0.39 16.39
N ALA A 82 -22.14 0.13 17.00
CA ALA A 82 -21.26 -0.96 16.60
C ALA A 82 -21.93 -2.33 16.70
N ARG A 83 -22.77 -2.55 17.74
CA ARG A 83 -23.54 -3.78 17.92
C ARG A 83 -24.60 -3.93 16.82
N ILE A 84 -25.34 -2.87 16.51
CA ILE A 84 -26.34 -2.88 15.43
C ILE A 84 -25.67 -3.23 14.10
N VAL A 85 -24.48 -2.67 13.81
CA VAL A 85 -23.74 -3.00 12.59
C VAL A 85 -23.32 -4.47 12.56
N LYS A 86 -22.83 -5.02 13.69
CA LYS A 86 -22.43 -6.43 13.78
C LYS A 86 -23.61 -7.40 13.57
N ASP A 87 -24.81 -6.98 13.97
CA ASP A 87 -26.02 -7.78 13.84
C ASP A 87 -26.75 -7.57 12.49
N ALA A 88 -26.27 -6.65 11.66
CA ALA A 88 -26.90 -6.32 10.39
C ALA A 88 -26.88 -7.50 9.39
N PRO A 89 -27.93 -7.63 8.55
CA PRO A 89 -27.93 -8.57 7.45
C PRO A 89 -26.76 -8.30 6.49
N GLY A 90 -26.10 -9.37 6.02
CA GLY A 90 -24.95 -9.26 5.10
C GLY A 90 -23.59 -9.22 5.78
N VAL A 91 -23.52 -9.05 7.11
CA VAL A 91 -22.27 -9.23 7.85
C VAL A 91 -21.92 -10.71 7.91
N ALA A 92 -20.72 -11.06 7.47
CA ALA A 92 -20.22 -12.43 7.52
C ALA A 92 -20.19 -12.95 8.95
N ARG A 93 -20.47 -14.24 9.13
CA ARG A 93 -20.45 -14.90 10.44
C ARG A 93 -19.58 -16.14 10.39
N GLU A 94 -18.76 -16.30 11.39
CA GLU A 94 -17.95 -17.50 11.60
C GLU A 94 -18.27 -18.07 12.98
N ASN A 95 -18.64 -19.35 13.04
CA ASN A 95 -19.11 -20.02 14.26
C ASN A 95 -20.20 -19.27 15.02
N GLY A 96 -21.11 -18.56 14.29
CA GLY A 96 -22.18 -17.76 14.87
C GLY A 96 -21.77 -16.34 15.32
N ALA A 97 -20.50 -16.02 15.38
CA ALA A 97 -19.99 -14.70 15.69
C ALA A 97 -19.85 -13.83 14.42
N ALA A 98 -20.12 -12.54 14.52
CA ALA A 98 -19.95 -11.60 13.42
C ALA A 98 -18.45 -11.41 13.10
N VAL A 99 -18.08 -11.51 11.82
CA VAL A 99 -16.74 -11.17 11.33
C VAL A 99 -16.68 -9.65 11.12
N ALA A 100 -16.73 -8.90 12.21
CA ALA A 100 -16.71 -7.45 12.23
C ALA A 100 -16.00 -6.96 13.48
N SER A 101 -15.02 -6.07 13.30
CA SER A 101 -14.21 -5.48 14.38
C SER A 101 -14.62 -4.03 14.61
N ALA A 102 -15.02 -3.71 15.85
CA ALA A 102 -15.18 -2.34 16.27
C ALA A 102 -13.81 -1.80 16.69
N GLU A 103 -13.37 -0.73 16.03
CA GLU A 103 -12.00 -0.25 16.16
C GLU A 103 -11.97 1.21 16.62
N LEU A 104 -11.00 1.53 17.45
CA LEU A 104 -10.70 2.90 17.86
C LEU A 104 -9.47 3.37 17.08
N PHE A 105 -9.63 4.41 16.27
CA PHE A 105 -8.54 5.04 15.55
C PHE A 105 -8.12 6.33 16.24
N VAL A 106 -6.85 6.43 16.61
CA VAL A 106 -6.26 7.61 17.25
C VAL A 106 -4.89 7.90 16.65
N ILE A 107 -4.42 9.12 16.80
CA ILE A 107 -3.03 9.49 16.49
C ILE A 107 -2.31 9.67 17.80
N ILE A 108 -1.14 9.06 17.94
CA ILE A 108 -0.26 9.16 19.09
C ILE A 108 1.10 9.72 18.65
N ASP A 109 1.78 10.38 19.57
CA ASP A 109 3.13 10.88 19.37
C ASP A 109 4.12 9.78 19.77
N VAL A 110 5.03 9.43 18.87
CA VAL A 110 6.07 8.43 19.10
C VAL A 110 7.41 9.00 18.64
N PRO A 111 8.48 8.91 19.46
CA PRO A 111 9.79 9.43 19.09
C PRO A 111 10.42 8.63 17.96
N LYS A 112 11.00 9.33 16.99
CA LYS A 112 11.80 8.74 15.92
C LYS A 112 13.16 8.29 16.46
N ARG A 113 13.60 7.10 16.08
CA ARG A 113 14.95 6.59 16.47
C ARG A 113 16.08 7.47 15.96
N SER A 114 15.94 8.04 14.75
CA SER A 114 17.01 8.79 14.09
C SER A 114 17.24 10.18 14.70
N THR A 115 16.22 10.83 15.21
CA THR A 115 16.28 12.24 15.64
C THR A 115 15.84 12.47 17.08
N GLY A 116 15.17 11.50 17.70
CA GLY A 116 14.53 11.65 19.00
C GLY A 116 13.33 12.61 19.01
N THR A 117 12.93 13.12 17.84
CA THR A 117 11.77 14.02 17.74
C THR A 117 10.48 13.22 17.61
N ASP A 118 9.44 13.68 18.28
CA ASP A 118 8.12 13.07 18.19
C ASP A 118 7.53 13.21 16.79
N ALA A 119 6.83 12.18 16.36
CA ALA A 119 6.06 12.18 15.13
C ALA A 119 4.69 11.53 15.35
N ASN A 120 3.69 12.04 14.65
CA ASN A 120 2.33 11.54 14.71
C ASN A 120 2.24 10.18 14.03
N VAL A 121 1.85 9.16 14.78
CA VAL A 121 1.71 7.78 14.30
C VAL A 121 0.26 7.33 14.47
N PRO A 122 -0.38 6.80 13.43
CA PRO A 122 -1.70 6.21 13.55
C PRO A 122 -1.66 4.96 14.45
N PHE A 123 -2.49 4.97 15.47
CA PHE A 123 -2.65 3.86 16.40
C PHE A 123 -4.10 3.37 16.39
N ARG A 124 -4.27 2.06 16.46
CA ARG A 124 -5.58 1.44 16.31
C ARG A 124 -5.83 0.41 17.40
N GLY A 125 -6.81 0.69 18.25
CA GLY A 125 -7.37 -0.30 19.16
C GLY A 125 -8.29 -1.23 18.38
N VAL A 126 -8.09 -2.54 18.50
CA VAL A 126 -8.81 -3.55 17.69
C VAL A 126 -9.38 -4.64 18.59
N GLU A 127 -10.41 -5.33 18.10
CA GLU A 127 -10.92 -6.55 18.74
C GLU A 127 -10.16 -7.79 18.29
N ALA A 128 -10.30 -8.89 19.01
CA ALA A 128 -9.66 -10.18 18.70
C ALA A 128 -9.97 -10.71 17.29
N VAL A 129 -11.10 -10.35 16.73
CA VAL A 129 -11.53 -10.74 15.38
C VAL A 129 -10.84 -9.94 14.26
N ALA A 130 -10.18 -8.84 14.57
CA ALA A 130 -9.58 -7.95 13.57
C ALA A 130 -8.61 -8.65 12.60
N PRO A 131 -7.73 -9.57 13.02
CA PRO A 131 -6.87 -10.30 12.09
C PRO A 131 -7.67 -11.16 11.09
N THR A 132 -8.76 -11.77 11.52
CA THR A 132 -9.68 -12.53 10.63
C THR A 132 -10.33 -11.61 9.62
N VAL A 133 -10.84 -10.45 10.05
CA VAL A 133 -11.45 -9.44 9.16
C VAL A 133 -10.42 -9.00 8.10
N ARG A 134 -9.19 -8.70 8.50
CA ARG A 134 -8.14 -8.23 7.56
C ARG A 134 -7.60 -9.33 6.67
N GLY A 135 -7.49 -10.55 7.17
CA GLY A 135 -7.08 -11.74 6.40
C GLY A 135 -5.62 -11.76 5.91
N ASN A 136 -4.89 -10.66 6.02
CA ASN A 136 -3.52 -10.52 5.49
C ASN A 136 -2.48 -10.10 6.55
N VAL A 137 -2.78 -10.34 7.82
CA VAL A 137 -1.84 -10.05 8.91
C VAL A 137 -0.88 -11.22 9.07
N THR A 138 0.40 -10.98 8.79
CA THR A 138 1.47 -11.98 8.99
C THR A 138 2.39 -11.50 10.09
N ILE A 139 2.57 -12.31 11.12
CA ILE A 139 3.53 -12.03 12.20
C ILE A 139 4.90 -12.54 11.73
N THR A 140 5.83 -11.61 11.55
CA THR A 140 7.21 -11.91 11.15
C THR A 140 8.12 -12.17 12.33
N GLN A 141 7.81 -11.55 13.49
CA GLN A 141 8.57 -11.67 14.73
C GLN A 141 7.61 -11.56 15.91
N GLY A 142 7.85 -12.35 16.96
CA GLY A 142 7.00 -12.38 18.13
C GLY A 142 5.72 -13.21 17.95
N ARG A 143 4.65 -12.81 18.59
CA ARG A 143 3.35 -13.48 18.57
C ARG A 143 2.19 -12.49 18.40
N MET A 144 1.00 -12.99 18.14
CA MET A 144 -0.23 -12.21 18.17
C MET A 144 -0.51 -11.72 19.60
N PHE A 145 -1.06 -10.50 19.71
CA PHE A 145 -1.48 -9.92 20.99
C PHE A 145 -2.60 -10.74 21.65
N GLU A 146 -2.62 -10.73 22.97
CA GLU A 146 -3.70 -11.31 23.75
C GLU A 146 -4.74 -10.21 24.09
N PRO A 147 -6.02 -10.42 23.74
CA PRO A 147 -7.07 -9.47 24.08
C PRO A 147 -7.13 -9.18 25.59
N GLY A 148 -7.25 -7.90 25.94
CA GLY A 148 -7.28 -7.46 27.34
C GLY A 148 -5.93 -7.23 27.99
N ARG A 149 -4.83 -7.40 27.25
CA ARG A 149 -3.49 -6.99 27.66
C ARG A 149 -3.06 -5.71 26.95
N ASN A 150 -2.13 -4.96 27.56
CA ASN A 150 -1.49 -3.80 26.95
C ASN A 150 -0.38 -4.27 25.99
N GLU A 151 -0.77 -4.93 24.93
CA GLU A 151 0.13 -5.45 23.88
C GLU A 151 -0.18 -4.78 22.55
N VAL A 152 0.83 -4.55 21.75
CA VAL A 152 0.72 -3.92 20.44
C VAL A 152 1.43 -4.74 19.38
N ILE A 153 0.88 -4.71 18.16
CA ILE A 153 1.58 -5.19 16.96
C ILE A 153 2.00 -3.96 16.17
N ALA A 154 3.29 -3.82 15.96
CA ALA A 154 3.83 -2.75 15.12
C ALA A 154 4.12 -3.28 13.71
N GLY A 155 3.81 -2.47 12.70
CA GLY A 155 4.26 -2.77 11.35
C GLY A 155 5.78 -2.71 11.26
N VAL A 156 6.40 -3.57 10.44
CA VAL A 156 7.86 -3.66 10.29
C VAL A 156 8.50 -2.30 10.03
N ALA A 157 7.91 -1.48 9.16
CA ALA A 157 8.41 -0.13 8.89
C ALA A 157 8.33 0.79 10.12
N ALA A 158 7.23 0.74 10.87
CA ALA A 158 7.06 1.53 12.09
C ALA A 158 8.05 1.10 13.18
N ALA A 159 8.25 -0.19 13.37
CA ALA A 159 9.20 -0.73 14.34
C ALA A 159 10.65 -0.31 14.04
N ARG A 160 11.00 -0.15 12.76
CA ARG A 160 12.32 0.36 12.33
C ARG A 160 12.49 1.86 12.56
N GLU A 161 11.43 2.64 12.35
CA GLU A 161 11.51 4.11 12.37
C GLU A 161 11.35 4.70 13.78
N PHE A 162 10.50 4.08 14.62
CA PHE A 162 10.09 4.63 15.91
C PHE A 162 10.69 3.85 17.08
N ALA A 163 11.05 4.55 18.15
CA ALA A 163 11.55 3.96 19.38
C ALA A 163 10.42 3.36 20.23
N GLY A 164 10.74 2.37 21.06
CA GLY A 164 9.81 1.76 22.01
C GLY A 164 8.74 0.83 21.40
N LEU A 165 8.83 0.52 20.10
CA LEU A 165 7.92 -0.41 19.43
C LEU A 165 8.48 -1.83 19.29
N LEU A 166 9.73 -2.05 19.68
CA LEU A 166 10.35 -3.36 19.74
C LEU A 166 10.49 -3.79 21.20
N PRO A 167 10.54 -5.11 21.48
CA PRO A 167 10.95 -5.61 22.78
C PRO A 167 12.33 -5.06 23.16
N GLU A 168 12.55 -4.81 24.45
CA GLU A 168 13.76 -4.17 24.97
C GLU A 168 15.05 -4.96 24.62
N ASP A 169 14.94 -6.27 24.48
CA ASP A 169 15.98 -7.21 24.06
C ASP A 169 16.20 -7.30 22.54
N ALA A 170 15.30 -6.72 21.74
CA ALA A 170 15.42 -6.70 20.28
C ALA A 170 16.09 -5.43 19.74
N ASP A 171 16.23 -4.38 20.56
CA ASP A 171 16.86 -3.13 20.16
C ASP A 171 18.36 -3.27 19.84
N ASP A 172 19.04 -4.22 20.49
CA ASP A 172 20.46 -4.47 20.29
C ASP A 172 20.80 -5.49 19.17
N ALA A 173 19.81 -6.22 18.66
CA ALA A 173 20.04 -7.36 17.77
C ALA A 173 19.69 -7.12 16.30
N ALA A 174 19.11 -5.99 15.94
CA ALA A 174 18.56 -5.79 14.61
C ALA A 174 19.30 -4.73 13.80
N ASP A 175 20.39 -5.11 13.16
CA ASP A 175 20.90 -4.42 11.96
C ASP A 175 19.92 -4.69 10.80
N TYR A 176 18.89 -3.85 10.67
CA TYR A 176 17.89 -3.89 9.60
C TYR A 176 18.39 -3.24 8.29
N SER A 177 19.69 -3.05 8.14
CA SER A 177 20.29 -2.34 7.00
C SER A 177 20.49 -3.18 5.75
N LYS A 178 20.07 -4.47 5.77
CA LYS A 178 20.26 -5.38 4.63
C LYS A 178 18.94 -6.06 4.26
N GLU A 179 18.17 -5.39 3.41
CA GLU A 179 17.41 -5.98 2.29
C GLU A 179 16.86 -4.87 1.40
#